data_46e3985bb78e0d1b52154285577cdc7c
#
_entry.id   46e3985bb78e0d1b52154285577cdc7c
#
_cell.length_a   1.000
_cell.length_b   1.000
_cell.length_c   1.000
_cell.angle_alpha   90.00
_cell.angle_beta   90.00
_cell.angle_gamma   90.00
#
_symmetry.space_group_name_H-M   'P 1'
#
loop_
_entity.id
_entity.type
_entity.pdbx_description
1 polymer ?
#
loop_
_entity_poly.entity_id
_entity_poly.type
_entity_poly.pdbx_seq_one_letter_code
_entity_poly.pdbx_strand_id
1 'polypeptide(L)'
;MLTLLSRVMMAASLLFALAPNASADDYPNRPVRLIIPFPPGGSNDVVGRLVAQQLSVKLGHQVYVDNRGGAGGTIGTEACANAAPDGYTICIISIAHAVNPALYPLKYDPIKSFTPISIFATGPNVLVVNPTSPIRSVKDLIALAKEKPGSLNYASAGVGSFQHLGAELFKLQAGVDIVHVPYKGGGPAMQDVIAGHVKIMFSSLVQTTPFIKSGQLIALGTGGAKRSPVLPDVPTIAEAGVPGYVADNWWGLAAPAGLPQPLSDKLYAASQEALKSPELQAAFDREGAATVEMTPEQFAEYIKTEIAKWGRVVKEGNIHAQ
;
A
#
# COMPACT_ATOMS: atom_id res chain seq x y z
N MET A 1 22.71 44.07 39.79
CA MET A 1 21.93 43.66 38.56
C MET A 1 22.49 42.41 37.86
N LEU A 2 23.81 42.23 37.82
CA LEU A 2 24.41 41.03 37.15
C LEU A 2 24.12 39.68 37.85
N THR A 3 23.93 39.66 39.16
CA THR A 3 23.69 38.43 39.94
C THR A 3 22.27 37.89 39.78
N LEU A 4 21.29 38.73 39.40
CA LEU A 4 19.89 38.27 39.22
C LEU A 4 19.73 37.62 37.79
N LEU A 5 20.41 38.13 36.76
CA LEU A 5 20.39 37.56 35.41
C LEU A 5 21.02 36.16 35.36
N SER A 6 22.11 35.92 36.14
CA SER A 6 22.76 34.59 36.13
C SER A 6 21.89 33.50 36.81
N ARG A 7 21.09 33.88 37.79
CA ARG A 7 20.17 32.95 38.45
C ARG A 7 18.95 32.61 37.63
N VAL A 8 18.45 33.54 36.79
CA VAL A 8 17.34 33.30 35.86
C VAL A 8 17.77 32.42 34.68
N MET A 9 19.00 32.63 34.19
CA MET A 9 19.55 31.79 33.12
C MET A 9 19.82 30.34 33.60
N MET A 10 20.24 30.15 34.83
CA MET A 10 20.48 28.82 35.40
C MET A 10 19.19 28.06 35.71
N ALA A 11 18.08 28.76 36.08
CA ALA A 11 16.77 28.17 36.28
C ALA A 11 16.09 27.77 34.92
N ALA A 12 16.31 28.53 33.86
CA ALA A 12 15.79 28.21 32.52
C ALA A 12 16.47 26.98 31.90
N SER A 13 17.75 26.73 32.23
CA SER A 13 18.48 25.54 31.75
C SER A 13 18.07 24.24 32.46
N LEU A 14 17.51 24.30 33.66
CA LEU A 14 17.02 23.10 34.39
C LEU A 14 15.62 22.68 33.94
N LEU A 15 14.82 23.56 33.35
CA LEU A 15 13.46 23.22 32.85
C LEU A 15 13.46 22.47 31.52
N PHE A 16 14.57 22.43 30.79
CA PHE A 16 14.68 21.70 29.52
C PHE A 16 15.05 20.21 29.68
N ALA A 17 15.40 19.77 30.89
CA ALA A 17 15.84 18.40 31.19
C ALA A 17 14.73 17.44 31.65
N LEU A 18 13.45 17.88 31.68
CA LEU A 18 12.30 17.07 32.08
C LEU A 18 11.36 16.79 30.89
N ALA A 19 11.93 16.46 29.73
CA ALA A 19 11.14 15.71 28.76
C ALA A 19 10.89 14.31 29.38
N PRO A 20 9.65 13.86 29.59
CA PRO A 20 9.41 12.50 30.06
C PRO A 20 10.00 11.58 29.01
N ASN A 21 11.06 10.84 29.37
CA ASN A 21 11.45 9.67 28.61
C ASN A 21 10.22 8.76 28.57
N ALA A 22 9.55 8.65 27.44
CA ALA A 22 8.50 7.66 27.26
C ALA A 22 9.14 6.30 27.53
N SER A 23 8.88 5.74 28.69
CA SER A 23 9.36 4.40 29.05
C SER A 23 8.66 3.43 28.13
N ALA A 24 9.43 2.63 27.40
CA ALA A 24 8.87 1.59 26.53
C ALA A 24 8.07 0.55 27.33
N ASP A 25 8.27 0.49 28.64
CA ASP A 25 7.58 -0.46 29.51
C ASP A 25 6.08 -0.18 29.62
N ASP A 26 5.66 1.11 29.59
CA ASP A 26 4.25 1.52 29.66
C ASP A 26 3.59 1.73 28.28
N TYR A 27 4.30 1.54 27.17
CA TYR A 27 3.77 1.68 25.83
C TYR A 27 3.23 0.34 25.31
N PRO A 28 2.06 0.32 24.64
CA PRO A 28 1.06 1.39 24.63
C PRO A 28 0.19 1.34 25.88
N ASN A 29 -0.21 2.49 26.43
CA ASN A 29 -1.18 2.60 27.53
C ASN A 29 -2.51 3.22 27.09
N ARG A 30 -2.67 3.45 25.79
CA ARG A 30 -3.89 3.96 25.14
C ARG A 30 -3.96 3.44 23.71
N PRO A 31 -5.13 3.56 23.03
CA PRO A 31 -5.27 3.10 21.63
C PRO A 31 -4.25 3.73 20.69
N VAL A 32 -3.73 2.90 19.77
CA VAL A 32 -2.80 3.29 18.71
C VAL A 32 -3.58 3.54 17.42
N ARG A 33 -3.32 4.66 16.76
CA ARG A 33 -3.93 5.01 15.47
C ARG A 33 -3.13 4.45 14.33
N LEU A 34 -3.77 3.63 13.48
CA LEU A 34 -3.22 3.19 12.20
C LEU A 34 -3.82 4.00 11.05
N ILE A 35 -3.05 4.91 10.47
CA ILE A 35 -3.47 5.63 9.28
C ILE A 35 -3.34 4.73 8.06
N ILE A 36 -4.43 4.59 7.29
CA ILE A 36 -4.44 3.96 5.98
C ILE A 36 -4.64 5.07 4.95
N PRO A 37 -3.67 5.33 4.04
CA PRO A 37 -3.70 6.48 3.13
C PRO A 37 -4.65 6.29 1.94
N PHE A 38 -5.65 5.44 2.08
CA PHE A 38 -6.67 5.14 1.08
C PHE A 38 -8.06 4.95 1.72
N PRO A 39 -9.15 5.19 0.96
CA PRO A 39 -10.50 4.90 1.44
C PRO A 39 -10.71 3.43 1.77
N PRO A 40 -11.77 3.10 2.55
CA PRO A 40 -12.13 1.72 2.85
C PRO A 40 -12.39 0.87 1.59
N GLY A 41 -12.20 -0.45 1.71
CA GLY A 41 -12.50 -1.46 0.68
C GLY A 41 -11.41 -1.65 -0.37
N GLY A 42 -10.31 -0.89 -0.34
CA GLY A 42 -9.12 -1.16 -1.16
C GLY A 42 -8.15 -2.14 -0.49
N SER A 43 -7.15 -2.63 -1.24
CA SER A 43 -6.18 -3.60 -0.71
C SER A 43 -5.39 -3.10 0.52
N ASN A 44 -5.09 -1.80 0.58
CA ASN A 44 -4.45 -1.20 1.76
C ASN A 44 -5.37 -1.27 3.00
N ASP A 45 -6.69 -1.12 2.82
CA ASP A 45 -7.66 -1.23 3.90
C ASP A 45 -7.83 -2.67 4.37
N VAL A 46 -7.93 -3.62 3.42
CA VAL A 46 -8.02 -5.06 3.75
C VAL A 46 -6.81 -5.52 4.56
N VAL A 47 -5.60 -5.30 4.05
CA VAL A 47 -4.37 -5.70 4.75
C VAL A 47 -4.22 -4.92 6.06
N GLY A 48 -4.45 -3.60 6.04
CA GLY A 48 -4.33 -2.77 7.23
C GLY A 48 -5.25 -3.18 8.38
N ARG A 49 -6.48 -3.62 8.10
CA ARG A 49 -7.42 -4.13 9.12
C ARG A 49 -6.98 -5.47 9.69
N LEU A 50 -6.51 -6.39 8.85
CA LEU A 50 -5.97 -7.67 9.30
C LEU A 50 -4.76 -7.46 10.23
N VAL A 51 -3.86 -6.58 9.84
CA VAL A 51 -2.68 -6.21 10.64
C VAL A 51 -3.09 -5.49 11.93
N ALA A 52 -4.02 -4.51 11.88
CA ALA A 52 -4.50 -3.79 13.07
C ALA A 52 -5.11 -4.74 14.10
N GLN A 53 -5.88 -5.73 13.66
CA GLN A 53 -6.47 -6.74 14.52
C GLN A 53 -5.38 -7.53 15.27
N GLN A 54 -4.37 -8.02 14.57
CA GLN A 54 -3.30 -8.79 15.18
C GLN A 54 -2.37 -7.94 16.05
N LEU A 55 -2.04 -6.71 15.61
CA LEU A 55 -1.28 -5.78 16.44
C LEU A 55 -2.02 -5.42 17.73
N SER A 56 -3.35 -5.30 17.70
CA SER A 56 -4.14 -5.06 18.90
C SER A 56 -3.96 -6.17 19.94
N VAL A 57 -3.93 -7.42 19.49
CA VAL A 57 -3.68 -8.59 20.36
C VAL A 57 -2.26 -8.57 20.90
N LYS A 58 -1.25 -8.30 20.06
CA LYS A 58 0.16 -8.36 20.44
C LYS A 58 0.60 -7.19 21.31
N LEU A 59 0.00 -6.02 21.14
CA LEU A 59 0.29 -4.83 21.95
C LEU A 59 -0.58 -4.74 23.21
N GLY A 60 -1.63 -5.57 23.34
CA GLY A 60 -2.56 -5.52 24.48
C GLY A 60 -3.47 -4.30 24.51
N HIS A 61 -3.46 -3.47 23.47
CA HIS A 61 -4.27 -2.27 23.33
C HIS A 61 -4.82 -2.16 21.90
N GLN A 62 -5.98 -1.51 21.77
CA GLN A 62 -6.63 -1.35 20.47
C GLN A 62 -5.74 -0.59 19.47
N VAL A 63 -5.56 -1.16 18.29
CA VAL A 63 -5.06 -0.47 17.10
C VAL A 63 -6.26 -0.18 16.20
N TYR A 64 -6.66 1.09 16.10
CA TYR A 64 -7.82 1.48 15.31
C TYR A 64 -7.42 2.11 13.97
N VAL A 65 -8.21 1.80 12.94
CA VAL A 65 -7.96 2.26 11.57
C VAL A 65 -8.56 3.65 11.36
N ASP A 66 -7.75 4.55 10.79
CA ASP A 66 -8.12 5.89 10.32
C ASP A 66 -7.83 5.99 8.81
N ASN A 67 -8.86 5.84 7.98
CA ASN A 67 -8.73 5.94 6.54
C ASN A 67 -8.65 7.41 6.09
N ARG A 68 -7.50 7.80 5.50
CA ARG A 68 -7.23 9.16 4.99
C ARG A 68 -6.81 9.11 3.53
N GLY A 69 -7.78 8.96 2.64
CA GLY A 69 -7.55 8.90 1.20
C GLY A 69 -7.39 10.27 0.54
N GLY A 70 -6.89 10.26 -0.69
CA GLY A 70 -6.78 11.40 -1.58
C GLY A 70 -5.39 11.58 -2.19
N ALA A 71 -5.33 12.15 -3.39
CA ALA A 71 -4.10 12.45 -4.15
C ALA A 71 -3.12 11.26 -4.20
N GLY A 72 -3.58 10.09 -4.64
CA GLY A 72 -2.74 8.88 -4.71
C GLY A 72 -2.24 8.37 -3.34
N GLY A 73 -2.85 8.80 -2.22
CA GLY A 73 -2.44 8.44 -0.86
C GLY A 73 -1.54 9.48 -0.18
N THR A 74 -1.13 10.55 -0.87
CA THR A 74 -0.22 11.57 -0.31
C THR A 74 -0.81 12.27 0.91
N ILE A 75 -2.13 12.50 0.96
CA ILE A 75 -2.81 13.17 2.09
C ILE A 75 -2.66 12.36 3.38
N GLY A 76 -2.95 11.05 3.34
CA GLY A 76 -2.82 10.19 4.51
C GLY A 76 -1.37 9.99 4.93
N THR A 77 -0.47 9.87 3.95
CA THR A 77 0.97 9.73 4.19
C THR A 77 1.56 11.00 4.81
N GLU A 78 1.16 12.20 4.34
CA GLU A 78 1.53 13.49 4.95
C GLU A 78 1.04 13.60 6.40
N ALA A 79 -0.21 13.15 6.66
CA ALA A 79 -0.75 13.15 8.02
C ALA A 79 0.02 12.21 8.96
N CYS A 80 0.57 11.12 8.46
CA CYS A 80 1.47 10.25 9.22
C CYS A 80 2.82 10.94 9.46
N ALA A 81 3.46 11.46 8.42
CA ALA A 81 4.76 12.13 8.51
C ALA A 81 4.78 13.28 9.53
N ASN A 82 3.67 14.00 9.67
CA ASN A 82 3.52 15.16 10.55
C ASN A 82 2.97 14.81 11.96
N ALA A 83 2.73 13.53 12.25
CA ALA A 83 2.29 13.12 13.57
C ALA A 83 3.45 13.10 14.58
N ALA A 84 3.12 13.11 15.88
CA ALA A 84 4.13 12.99 16.94
C ALA A 84 4.82 11.62 16.85
N PRO A 85 6.16 11.55 17.02
CA PRO A 85 6.93 10.31 17.01
C PRO A 85 6.89 9.59 18.36
N ASP A 86 5.70 9.42 18.91
CA ASP A 86 5.44 8.84 20.24
C ASP A 86 4.91 7.40 20.17
N GLY A 87 4.85 6.82 18.97
CA GLY A 87 4.36 5.46 18.73
C GLY A 87 2.83 5.36 18.63
N TYR A 88 2.04 6.37 19.01
CA TYR A 88 0.57 6.32 18.98
C TYR A 88 -0.04 6.68 17.61
N THR A 89 0.78 7.04 16.65
CA THR A 89 0.39 7.12 15.23
C THR A 89 1.37 6.32 14.39
N ILE A 90 0.85 5.34 13.70
CA ILE A 90 1.56 4.51 12.72
C ILE A 90 0.78 4.51 11.41
N CYS A 91 1.38 4.11 10.31
CA CYS A 91 0.69 4.10 9.03
C CYS A 91 1.07 2.92 8.14
N ILE A 92 0.10 2.48 7.34
CA ILE A 92 0.37 1.58 6.22
C ILE A 92 1.04 2.39 5.11
N ILE A 93 2.16 1.88 4.62
CA ILE A 93 2.79 2.32 3.38
C ILE A 93 2.78 1.16 2.38
N SER A 94 2.74 1.48 1.10
CA SER A 94 2.66 0.51 0.01
C SER A 94 3.39 1.03 -1.22
N ILE A 95 3.30 0.34 -2.34
CA ILE A 95 3.91 0.77 -3.61
C ILE A 95 3.63 2.25 -3.95
N ALA A 96 2.43 2.76 -3.62
CA ALA A 96 2.08 4.17 -3.85
C ALA A 96 3.04 5.13 -3.14
N HIS A 97 3.56 4.76 -1.95
CA HIS A 97 4.57 5.55 -1.25
C HIS A 97 5.88 5.68 -2.05
N ALA A 98 6.26 4.63 -2.77
CA ALA A 98 7.45 4.63 -3.61
C ALA A 98 7.26 5.36 -4.95
N VAL A 99 6.04 5.42 -5.45
CA VAL A 99 5.69 6.05 -6.74
C VAL A 99 5.43 7.54 -6.60
N ASN A 100 4.78 7.95 -5.52
CA ASN A 100 4.32 9.33 -5.30
C ASN A 100 5.42 10.41 -5.46
N PRO A 101 6.70 10.18 -5.08
CA PRO A 101 7.76 11.15 -5.31
C PRO A 101 7.98 11.54 -6.78
N ALA A 102 7.65 10.63 -7.71
CA ALA A 102 7.77 10.88 -9.14
C ALA A 102 6.53 11.55 -9.76
N LEU A 103 5.39 11.53 -9.06
CA LEU A 103 4.10 11.99 -9.58
C LEU A 103 3.58 13.26 -8.93
N TYR A 104 3.87 13.49 -7.66
CA TYR A 104 3.26 14.57 -6.88
C TYR A 104 4.30 15.46 -6.21
N PRO A 105 4.05 16.77 -6.09
CA PRO A 105 4.83 17.63 -5.20
C PRO A 105 4.52 17.25 -3.76
N LEU A 106 5.42 16.52 -3.11
CA LEU A 106 5.24 16.05 -1.75
C LEU A 106 5.63 17.14 -0.73
N LYS A 107 4.87 17.23 0.37
CA LYS A 107 5.18 18.07 1.54
C LYS A 107 5.96 17.32 2.63
N TYR A 108 6.45 16.14 2.32
CA TYR A 108 7.26 15.29 3.17
C TYR A 108 8.35 14.60 2.34
N ASP A 109 9.44 14.22 2.98
CA ASP A 109 10.47 13.39 2.36
C ASP A 109 10.04 11.91 2.49
N PRO A 110 9.93 11.14 1.39
CA PRO A 110 9.44 9.77 1.44
C PRO A 110 10.36 8.80 2.21
N ILE A 111 11.60 9.20 2.46
CA ILE A 111 12.58 8.40 3.22
C ILE A 111 12.77 9.00 4.61
N LYS A 112 13.11 10.30 4.70
CA LYS A 112 13.55 10.92 5.96
C LYS A 112 12.41 11.26 6.91
N SER A 113 11.16 11.38 6.42
CA SER A 113 10.01 11.70 7.27
C SER A 113 9.40 10.48 7.97
N PHE A 114 10.00 9.30 7.82
CA PHE A 114 9.47 8.04 8.36
C PHE A 114 10.54 7.20 9.05
N THR A 115 10.08 6.43 10.03
CA THR A 115 10.80 5.30 10.63
C THR A 115 10.11 4.03 10.11
N PRO A 116 10.73 3.28 9.17
CA PRO A 116 10.22 1.98 8.72
C PRO A 116 10.22 0.98 9.87
N ILE A 117 9.13 0.25 10.05
CA ILE A 117 8.99 -0.74 11.14
C ILE A 117 9.07 -2.16 10.60
N SER A 118 8.16 -2.53 9.67
CA SER A 118 8.07 -3.90 9.16
C SER A 118 7.36 -3.90 7.81
N ILE A 119 7.75 -4.82 6.91
CA ILE A 119 6.91 -5.24 5.80
C ILE A 119 6.04 -6.39 6.29
N PHE A 120 4.78 -6.48 5.83
CA PHE A 120 3.87 -7.55 6.24
C PHE A 120 3.66 -8.56 5.14
N ALA A 121 3.40 -8.08 3.92
CA ALA A 121 3.03 -8.93 2.82
C ALA A 121 3.35 -8.33 1.47
N THR A 122 3.45 -9.20 0.48
CA THR A 122 3.37 -8.87 -0.93
C THR A 122 2.19 -9.58 -1.56
N GLY A 123 1.74 -9.11 -2.72
CA GLY A 123 0.67 -9.78 -3.45
C GLY A 123 0.54 -9.27 -4.88
N PRO A 124 0.26 -10.18 -5.83
CA PRO A 124 0.18 -9.83 -7.24
C PRO A 124 -1.07 -8.98 -7.53
N ASN A 125 -1.00 -8.28 -8.66
CA ASN A 125 -2.22 -7.79 -9.25
C ASN A 125 -2.96 -8.96 -9.95
N VAL A 126 -4.20 -8.70 -10.33
CA VAL A 126 -5.01 -9.55 -11.17
C VAL A 126 -5.77 -8.67 -12.16
N LEU A 127 -5.72 -9.05 -13.42
CA LEU A 127 -6.56 -8.46 -14.45
C LEU A 127 -7.94 -9.11 -14.40
N VAL A 128 -8.93 -8.29 -14.07
CA VAL A 128 -10.33 -8.72 -13.97
C VAL A 128 -11.20 -7.96 -14.94
N VAL A 129 -12.27 -8.60 -15.34
CA VAL A 129 -13.35 -7.99 -16.15
C VAL A 129 -14.71 -8.24 -15.52
N ASN A 130 -15.65 -7.32 -15.79
CA ASN A 130 -17.06 -7.55 -15.50
C ASN A 130 -17.60 -8.73 -16.32
N PRO A 131 -18.44 -9.63 -15.77
CA PRO A 131 -18.99 -10.78 -16.51
C PRO A 131 -19.77 -10.43 -17.78
N THR A 132 -20.30 -9.20 -17.89
CA THR A 132 -20.99 -8.72 -19.09
C THR A 132 -20.02 -8.26 -20.22
N SER A 133 -18.72 -8.18 -19.94
CA SER A 133 -17.70 -7.90 -20.95
C SER A 133 -17.63 -9.05 -21.97
N PRO A 134 -17.39 -8.81 -23.26
CA PRO A 134 -17.14 -9.87 -24.23
C PRO A 134 -15.73 -10.49 -24.08
N ILE A 135 -14.84 -9.86 -23.32
CA ILE A 135 -13.46 -10.27 -23.13
C ILE A 135 -13.41 -11.48 -22.19
N ARG A 136 -12.75 -12.57 -22.58
CA ARG A 136 -12.63 -13.80 -21.80
C ARG A 136 -11.20 -14.24 -21.56
N SER A 137 -10.22 -13.56 -22.17
CA SER A 137 -8.79 -13.85 -22.02
C SER A 137 -7.97 -12.58 -22.16
N VAL A 138 -6.69 -12.63 -21.72
CA VAL A 138 -5.71 -11.56 -21.96
C VAL A 138 -5.54 -11.33 -23.47
N LYS A 139 -5.57 -12.41 -24.26
CA LYS A 139 -5.46 -12.32 -25.73
C LYS A 139 -6.63 -11.57 -26.35
N ASP A 140 -7.86 -11.80 -25.88
CA ASP A 140 -9.05 -11.07 -26.37
C ASP A 140 -8.94 -9.57 -26.06
N LEU A 141 -8.46 -9.24 -24.85
CA LEU A 141 -8.23 -7.85 -24.45
C LEU A 141 -7.22 -7.17 -25.39
N ILE A 142 -6.09 -7.83 -25.64
CA ILE A 142 -5.04 -7.30 -26.52
C ILE A 142 -5.57 -7.14 -27.96
N ALA A 143 -6.29 -8.14 -28.46
CA ALA A 143 -6.84 -8.10 -29.82
C ALA A 143 -7.82 -6.93 -29.99
N LEU A 144 -8.78 -6.80 -29.06
CA LEU A 144 -9.78 -5.73 -29.10
C LEU A 144 -9.17 -4.34 -28.91
N ALA A 145 -8.18 -4.21 -28.01
CA ALA A 145 -7.49 -2.94 -27.80
C ALA A 145 -6.64 -2.52 -29.01
N LYS A 146 -6.08 -3.48 -29.77
CA LYS A 146 -5.36 -3.20 -31.02
C LYS A 146 -6.29 -2.89 -32.19
N GLU A 147 -7.46 -3.56 -32.28
CA GLU A 147 -8.47 -3.29 -33.28
C GLU A 147 -9.05 -1.88 -33.11
N LYS A 148 -9.29 -1.45 -31.88
CA LYS A 148 -9.95 -0.18 -31.55
C LYS A 148 -9.18 0.57 -30.44
N PRO A 149 -8.01 1.16 -30.76
CA PRO A 149 -7.23 1.90 -29.78
C PRO A 149 -8.04 2.99 -29.06
N GLY A 150 -7.88 3.13 -27.76
CA GLY A 150 -8.60 4.11 -26.93
C GLY A 150 -10.08 3.81 -26.69
N SER A 151 -10.64 2.72 -27.22
CA SER A 151 -12.07 2.38 -27.03
C SER A 151 -12.38 1.66 -25.72
N LEU A 152 -11.39 1.01 -25.14
CA LEU A 152 -11.51 0.32 -23.86
C LEU A 152 -11.03 1.21 -22.72
N ASN A 153 -11.69 1.11 -21.57
CA ASN A 153 -11.27 1.82 -20.37
C ASN A 153 -11.07 0.86 -19.20
N TYR A 154 -10.22 1.28 -18.27
CA TYR A 154 -9.94 0.55 -17.02
C TYR A 154 -10.05 1.44 -15.81
N ALA A 155 -10.53 0.88 -14.69
CA ALA A 155 -10.65 1.57 -13.42
C ALA A 155 -9.38 1.43 -12.57
N SER A 156 -9.06 2.45 -11.78
CA SER A 156 -7.98 2.42 -10.80
C SER A 156 -8.34 3.14 -9.50
N ALA A 157 -7.53 2.94 -8.47
CA ALA A 157 -7.65 3.68 -7.20
C ALA A 157 -7.13 5.13 -7.27
N GLY A 158 -6.88 5.64 -8.46
CA GLY A 158 -6.31 6.95 -8.76
C GLY A 158 -4.91 6.87 -9.36
N VAL A 159 -4.42 8.00 -9.84
CA VAL A 159 -3.08 8.09 -10.45
C VAL A 159 -2.01 7.72 -9.43
N GLY A 160 -1.01 6.93 -9.84
CA GLY A 160 0.05 6.42 -8.96
C GLY A 160 -0.35 5.23 -8.09
N SER A 161 -1.62 4.81 -8.12
CA SER A 161 -2.04 3.59 -7.43
C SER A 161 -1.49 2.33 -8.09
N PHE A 162 -1.42 1.24 -7.33
CA PHE A 162 -0.99 -0.07 -7.83
C PHE A 162 -1.78 -0.52 -9.06
N GLN A 163 -3.11 -0.26 -9.07
CA GLN A 163 -3.99 -0.57 -10.19
C GLN A 163 -3.62 0.21 -11.45
N HIS A 164 -3.32 1.49 -11.31
CA HIS A 164 -2.86 2.33 -12.42
C HIS A 164 -1.53 1.82 -12.99
N LEU A 165 -0.55 1.60 -12.12
CA LEU A 165 0.79 1.15 -12.52
C LEU A 165 0.77 -0.21 -13.22
N GLY A 166 -0.04 -1.15 -12.72
CA GLY A 166 -0.22 -2.46 -13.35
C GLY A 166 -0.82 -2.34 -14.76
N ALA A 167 -1.79 -1.44 -14.95
CA ALA A 167 -2.37 -1.19 -16.26
C ALA A 167 -1.38 -0.49 -17.20
N GLU A 168 -0.63 0.51 -16.75
CA GLU A 168 0.35 1.21 -17.59
C GLU A 168 1.51 0.28 -17.98
N LEU A 169 1.98 -0.59 -17.07
CA LEU A 169 2.94 -1.63 -17.41
C LEU A 169 2.39 -2.58 -18.47
N PHE A 170 1.12 -2.97 -18.36
CA PHE A 170 0.45 -3.81 -19.37
C PHE A 170 0.37 -3.10 -20.72
N LYS A 171 -0.06 -1.83 -20.75
CA LYS A 171 -0.12 -1.02 -21.99
C LYS A 171 1.23 -0.98 -22.69
N LEU A 172 2.28 -0.70 -21.92
CA LEU A 172 3.66 -0.60 -22.44
C LEU A 172 4.12 -1.93 -23.03
N GLN A 173 3.95 -3.05 -22.30
CA GLN A 173 4.47 -4.35 -22.73
C GLN A 173 3.63 -5.03 -23.80
N ALA A 174 2.31 -4.87 -23.76
CA ALA A 174 1.41 -5.42 -24.79
C ALA A 174 1.29 -4.54 -26.03
N GLY A 175 1.78 -3.30 -25.99
CA GLY A 175 1.67 -2.34 -27.10
C GLY A 175 0.21 -2.00 -27.42
N VAL A 176 -0.59 -1.69 -26.39
CA VAL A 176 -2.03 -1.39 -26.51
C VAL A 176 -2.37 -0.05 -25.89
N ASP A 177 -3.45 0.57 -26.40
CA ASP A 177 -4.02 1.79 -25.84
C ASP A 177 -5.38 1.50 -25.20
N ILE A 178 -5.45 1.64 -23.87
CA ILE A 178 -6.66 1.59 -23.05
C ILE A 178 -6.70 2.80 -22.13
N VAL A 179 -7.90 3.39 -21.94
CA VAL A 179 -8.09 4.68 -21.29
C VAL A 179 -8.23 4.53 -19.76
N HIS A 180 -7.52 5.34 -19.03
CA HIS A 180 -7.56 5.36 -17.57
C HIS A 180 -8.80 6.10 -17.05
N VAL A 181 -9.53 5.47 -16.11
CA VAL A 181 -10.63 6.06 -15.34
C VAL A 181 -10.23 6.06 -13.86
N PRO A 182 -9.72 7.18 -13.32
CA PRO A 182 -9.27 7.26 -11.94
C PRO A 182 -10.44 7.42 -10.96
N TYR A 183 -10.40 6.67 -9.86
CA TYR A 183 -11.31 6.81 -8.72
C TYR A 183 -10.54 7.30 -7.49
N LYS A 184 -11.27 7.73 -6.45
CA LYS A 184 -10.67 8.17 -5.18
C LYS A 184 -10.25 7.01 -4.27
N GLY A 185 -10.06 5.80 -4.82
CA GLY A 185 -9.61 4.61 -4.10
C GLY A 185 -10.10 3.31 -4.73
N GLY A 186 -9.52 2.18 -4.31
CA GLY A 186 -9.82 0.85 -4.86
C GLY A 186 -11.23 0.36 -4.59
N GLY A 187 -11.82 0.72 -3.45
CA GLY A 187 -13.21 0.37 -3.11
C GLY A 187 -14.22 0.93 -4.11
N PRO A 188 -14.31 2.26 -4.29
CA PRO A 188 -15.18 2.87 -5.30
C PRO A 188 -14.93 2.36 -6.73
N ALA A 189 -13.67 2.19 -7.14
CA ALA A 189 -13.34 1.64 -8.44
C ALA A 189 -13.90 0.23 -8.64
N MET A 190 -13.77 -0.62 -7.62
CA MET A 190 -14.27 -1.99 -7.63
C MET A 190 -15.79 -2.05 -7.76
N GLN A 191 -16.53 -1.21 -7.04
CA GLN A 191 -17.98 -1.16 -7.12
C GLN A 191 -18.46 -0.82 -8.53
N ASP A 192 -17.81 0.14 -9.21
CA ASP A 192 -18.15 0.52 -10.59
C ASP A 192 -17.80 -0.57 -11.60
N VAL A 193 -16.74 -1.35 -11.37
CA VAL A 193 -16.42 -2.51 -12.23
C VAL A 193 -17.44 -3.62 -12.02
N ILE A 194 -17.84 -3.91 -10.79
CA ILE A 194 -18.90 -4.89 -10.50
C ILE A 194 -20.25 -4.46 -11.10
N ALA A 195 -20.58 -3.17 -11.02
CA ALA A 195 -21.79 -2.61 -11.65
C ALA A 195 -21.73 -2.60 -13.19
N GLY A 196 -20.52 -2.77 -13.77
CA GLY A 196 -20.32 -2.77 -15.22
C GLY A 196 -20.23 -1.41 -15.87
N HIS A 197 -20.09 -0.32 -15.09
CA HIS A 197 -19.84 1.02 -15.63
C HIS A 197 -18.46 1.10 -16.29
N VAL A 198 -17.45 0.51 -15.67
CA VAL A 198 -16.14 0.25 -16.26
C VAL A 198 -15.92 -1.26 -16.34
N LYS A 199 -15.43 -1.77 -17.46
CA LYS A 199 -15.39 -3.22 -17.72
C LYS A 199 -14.12 -3.92 -17.28
N ILE A 200 -13.03 -3.19 -17.04
CA ILE A 200 -11.67 -3.72 -16.85
C ILE A 200 -11.05 -3.10 -15.60
N MET A 201 -10.31 -3.89 -14.84
CA MET A 201 -9.48 -3.41 -13.74
C MET A 201 -8.25 -4.30 -13.57
N PHE A 202 -7.08 -3.67 -13.36
CA PHE A 202 -5.87 -4.31 -12.85
C PHE A 202 -5.85 -4.09 -11.34
N SER A 203 -6.37 -5.02 -10.57
CA SER A 203 -6.55 -4.83 -9.13
C SER A 203 -5.57 -5.68 -8.33
N SER A 204 -5.49 -5.44 -7.02
CA SER A 204 -4.81 -6.37 -6.13
C SER A 204 -5.63 -7.65 -5.96
N LEU A 205 -4.98 -8.81 -6.01
CA LEU A 205 -5.63 -10.09 -5.75
C LEU A 205 -6.28 -10.09 -4.37
N VAL A 206 -5.63 -9.51 -3.36
CA VAL A 206 -6.18 -9.35 -2.00
C VAL A 206 -7.54 -8.67 -1.97
N GLN A 207 -7.76 -7.68 -2.83
CA GLN A 207 -9.05 -6.98 -2.91
C GLN A 207 -10.10 -7.76 -3.69
N THR A 208 -9.68 -8.53 -4.72
CA THR A 208 -10.58 -9.09 -5.74
C THR A 208 -10.98 -10.53 -5.50
N THR A 209 -10.21 -11.29 -4.73
CA THR A 209 -10.46 -12.72 -4.49
C THR A 209 -11.92 -13.04 -4.10
N PRO A 210 -12.56 -12.31 -3.18
CA PRO A 210 -13.96 -12.59 -2.83
C PRO A 210 -14.93 -12.45 -4.01
N PHE A 211 -14.72 -11.42 -4.86
CA PHE A 211 -15.58 -11.10 -6.00
C PHE A 211 -15.37 -12.09 -7.17
N ILE A 212 -14.14 -12.60 -7.32
CA ILE A 212 -13.84 -13.65 -8.31
C ILE A 212 -14.49 -14.96 -7.88
N LYS A 213 -14.34 -15.36 -6.59
CA LYS A 213 -14.93 -16.58 -6.04
C LYS A 213 -16.46 -16.58 -6.06
N SER A 214 -17.09 -15.40 -5.92
CA SER A 214 -18.56 -15.25 -6.01
C SER A 214 -19.07 -15.09 -7.45
N GLY A 215 -18.18 -15.07 -8.46
CA GLY A 215 -18.56 -14.89 -9.87
C GLY A 215 -18.98 -13.48 -10.26
N GLN A 216 -18.82 -12.50 -9.38
CA GLN A 216 -19.07 -11.09 -9.69
C GLN A 216 -18.03 -10.48 -10.63
N LEU A 217 -16.83 -11.07 -10.69
CA LEU A 217 -15.75 -10.72 -11.60
C LEU A 217 -15.14 -11.98 -12.23
N ILE A 218 -14.60 -11.84 -13.43
CA ILE A 218 -13.84 -12.87 -14.12
C ILE A 218 -12.37 -12.47 -14.13
N ALA A 219 -11.51 -13.34 -13.58
CA ALA A 219 -10.06 -13.18 -13.64
C ALA A 219 -9.53 -13.69 -14.99
N LEU A 220 -8.77 -12.84 -15.69
CA LEU A 220 -8.15 -13.19 -16.98
C LEU A 220 -6.68 -13.59 -16.85
N GLY A 221 -5.99 -13.07 -15.82
CA GLY A 221 -4.59 -13.38 -15.55
C GLY A 221 -4.10 -12.72 -14.29
N THR A 222 -3.17 -13.35 -13.59
CA THR A 222 -2.49 -12.82 -12.40
C THR A 222 -1.15 -12.19 -12.76
N GLY A 223 -0.75 -11.14 -12.06
CA GLY A 223 0.49 -10.41 -12.35
C GLY A 223 1.72 -10.93 -11.63
N GLY A 224 1.64 -12.02 -10.91
CA GLY A 224 2.80 -12.62 -10.25
C GLY A 224 3.73 -13.34 -11.23
N ALA A 225 4.97 -13.57 -10.82
CA ALA A 225 5.93 -14.37 -11.60
C ALA A 225 5.52 -15.85 -11.74
N LYS A 226 4.60 -16.31 -10.87
CA LYS A 226 3.99 -17.64 -10.88
C LYS A 226 2.49 -17.51 -10.68
N ARG A 227 1.73 -18.56 -11.06
CA ARG A 227 0.30 -18.62 -10.78
C ARG A 227 0.03 -18.53 -9.28
N SER A 228 -1.06 -17.87 -8.93
CA SER A 228 -1.47 -17.74 -7.52
C SER A 228 -2.11 -19.05 -7.02
N PRO A 229 -1.75 -19.53 -5.83
CA PRO A 229 -2.38 -20.71 -5.22
C PRO A 229 -3.89 -20.56 -4.99
N VAL A 230 -4.39 -19.33 -4.83
CA VAL A 230 -5.83 -19.09 -4.63
C VAL A 230 -6.62 -19.10 -5.94
N LEU A 231 -5.94 -19.02 -7.10
CA LEU A 231 -6.51 -19.09 -8.45
C LEU A 231 -5.62 -19.94 -9.36
N PRO A 232 -5.46 -21.24 -9.08
CA PRO A 232 -4.48 -22.09 -9.77
C PRO A 232 -4.77 -22.27 -11.27
N ASP A 233 -6.04 -22.18 -11.66
CA ASP A 233 -6.48 -22.32 -13.06
C ASP A 233 -6.32 -21.01 -13.85
N VAL A 234 -6.11 -19.87 -13.19
CA VAL A 234 -5.90 -18.59 -13.84
C VAL A 234 -4.41 -18.45 -14.20
N PRO A 235 -4.07 -18.27 -15.49
CA PRO A 235 -2.68 -18.13 -15.90
C PRO A 235 -2.09 -16.82 -15.37
N THR A 236 -0.76 -16.71 -15.36
CA THR A 236 -0.14 -15.40 -15.24
C THR A 236 -0.39 -14.58 -16.52
N ILE A 237 -0.38 -13.24 -16.39
CA ILE A 237 -0.49 -12.35 -17.55
C ILE A 237 0.69 -12.60 -18.52
N ALA A 238 1.86 -12.96 -17.97
CA ALA A 238 3.03 -13.35 -18.76
C ALA A 238 2.76 -14.62 -19.61
N GLU A 239 2.21 -15.69 -18.99
CA GLU A 239 1.81 -16.91 -19.69
C GLU A 239 0.70 -16.66 -20.72
N ALA A 240 -0.19 -15.72 -20.41
CA ALA A 240 -1.37 -15.41 -21.24
C ALA A 240 -1.09 -14.51 -22.45
N GLY A 241 0.17 -14.08 -22.65
CA GLY A 241 0.57 -13.37 -23.88
C GLY A 241 1.29 -12.04 -23.69
N VAL A 242 1.72 -11.70 -22.47
CA VAL A 242 2.54 -10.50 -22.18
C VAL A 242 3.83 -10.92 -21.48
N PRO A 243 4.82 -11.47 -22.19
CA PRO A 243 6.05 -11.98 -21.60
C PRO A 243 6.76 -10.92 -20.74
N GLY A 244 7.22 -11.32 -19.56
CA GLY A 244 7.94 -10.43 -18.64
C GLY A 244 7.04 -9.53 -17.79
N TYR A 245 5.71 -9.60 -17.92
CA TYR A 245 4.82 -8.87 -17.05
C TYR A 245 4.89 -9.43 -15.63
N VAL A 246 5.34 -8.58 -14.70
CA VAL A 246 5.33 -8.87 -13.25
C VAL A 246 4.96 -7.60 -12.50
N ALA A 247 3.86 -7.64 -11.76
CA ALA A 247 3.36 -6.54 -10.96
C ALA A 247 2.87 -7.05 -9.61
N ASP A 248 3.66 -6.80 -8.57
CA ASP A 248 3.36 -7.11 -7.19
C ASP A 248 3.22 -5.81 -6.38
N ASN A 249 2.26 -5.78 -5.47
CA ASN A 249 2.16 -4.78 -4.42
C ASN A 249 2.88 -5.29 -3.16
N TRP A 250 3.20 -4.35 -2.27
CA TRP A 250 3.68 -4.65 -0.95
C TRP A 250 2.99 -3.75 0.08
N TRP A 251 2.92 -4.21 1.32
CA TRP A 251 2.33 -3.48 2.44
C TRP A 251 3.25 -3.55 3.63
N GLY A 252 3.58 -2.40 4.18
CA GLY A 252 4.41 -2.28 5.35
C GLY A 252 3.90 -1.25 6.33
N LEU A 253 4.49 -1.27 7.52
CA LEU A 253 4.24 -0.37 8.61
C LEU A 253 5.37 0.63 8.74
N ALA A 254 5.02 1.89 8.88
CA ALA A 254 5.95 2.95 9.23
C ALA A 254 5.39 3.82 10.35
N ALA A 255 6.27 4.52 11.03
CA ALA A 255 5.95 5.56 12.00
C ALA A 255 6.53 6.91 11.54
N PRO A 256 6.13 8.05 12.13
CA PRO A 256 6.81 9.32 11.91
C PRO A 256 8.30 9.24 12.25
N ALA A 257 9.12 10.01 11.55
CA ALA A 257 10.56 10.09 11.81
C ALA A 257 10.85 10.57 13.24
N GLY A 258 11.93 10.04 13.82
CA GLY A 258 12.33 10.39 15.19
C GLY A 258 11.64 9.55 16.26
N LEU A 259 10.97 8.46 15.89
CA LEU A 259 10.43 7.49 16.85
C LEU A 259 11.60 6.96 17.70
N PRO A 260 11.50 7.01 19.05
CA PRO A 260 12.53 6.43 19.94
C PRO A 260 12.77 4.94 19.64
N GLN A 261 14.03 4.52 19.61
CA GLN A 261 14.41 3.16 19.27
C GLN A 261 13.67 2.08 20.09
N PRO A 262 13.48 2.23 21.43
CA PRO A 262 12.74 1.23 22.20
C PRO A 262 11.28 1.04 21.74
N LEU A 263 10.63 2.12 21.25
CA LEU A 263 9.27 2.03 20.69
C LEU A 263 9.26 1.40 19.30
N SER A 264 10.28 1.71 18.49
CA SER A 264 10.48 1.07 17.18
C SER A 264 10.66 -0.44 17.33
N ASP A 265 11.52 -0.86 18.27
CA ASP A 265 11.80 -2.27 18.56
C ASP A 265 10.54 -2.99 19.04
N LYS A 266 9.74 -2.35 19.90
CA LYS A 266 8.49 -2.93 20.41
C LYS A 266 7.44 -3.08 19.31
N LEU A 267 7.29 -2.08 18.44
CA LEU A 267 6.41 -2.17 17.27
C LEU A 267 6.87 -3.23 16.27
N TYR A 268 8.18 -3.33 16.04
CA TYR A 268 8.75 -4.37 15.19
C TYR A 268 8.51 -5.77 15.78
N ALA A 269 8.82 -5.97 17.05
CA ALA A 269 8.57 -7.26 17.72
C ALA A 269 7.08 -7.65 17.66
N ALA A 270 6.17 -6.73 17.95
CA ALA A 270 4.74 -6.97 17.84
C ALA A 270 4.32 -7.31 16.41
N SER A 271 4.94 -6.67 15.41
CA SER A 271 4.70 -6.96 13.98
C SER A 271 5.16 -8.36 13.62
N GLN A 272 6.36 -8.78 14.06
CA GLN A 272 6.88 -10.13 13.81
C GLN A 272 6.01 -11.21 14.49
N GLU A 273 5.54 -10.95 15.70
CA GLU A 273 4.60 -11.86 16.38
C GLU A 273 3.22 -11.91 15.70
N ALA A 274 2.77 -10.78 15.12
CA ALA A 274 1.55 -10.75 14.32
C ALA A 274 1.70 -11.59 13.04
N LEU A 275 2.83 -11.50 12.35
CA LEU A 275 3.11 -12.28 11.13
C LEU A 275 3.16 -13.79 11.37
N LYS A 276 3.52 -14.24 12.58
CA LYS A 276 3.52 -15.65 12.98
C LYS A 276 2.14 -16.16 13.36
N SER A 277 1.13 -15.29 13.48
CA SER A 277 -0.21 -15.70 13.88
C SER A 277 -0.85 -16.55 12.77
N PRO A 278 -1.35 -17.77 13.09
CA PRO A 278 -2.01 -18.62 12.12
C PRO A 278 -3.23 -17.95 11.48
N GLU A 279 -3.92 -17.08 12.24
CA GLU A 279 -5.08 -16.33 11.76
C GLU A 279 -4.71 -15.34 10.66
N LEU A 280 -3.59 -14.60 10.84
CA LEU A 280 -3.12 -13.65 9.84
C LEU A 280 -2.59 -14.37 8.60
N GLN A 281 -1.81 -15.44 8.78
CA GLN A 281 -1.31 -16.25 7.68
C GLN A 281 -2.46 -16.85 6.87
N ALA A 282 -3.43 -17.49 7.53
CA ALA A 282 -4.60 -18.03 6.85
C ALA A 282 -5.45 -16.96 6.14
N ALA A 283 -5.51 -15.74 6.70
CA ALA A 283 -6.20 -14.63 6.05
C ALA A 283 -5.44 -14.16 4.79
N PHE A 284 -4.11 -14.03 4.86
CA PHE A 284 -3.30 -13.67 3.72
C PHE A 284 -3.35 -14.74 2.63
N ASP A 285 -3.20 -16.01 2.99
CA ASP A 285 -3.30 -17.13 2.05
C ASP A 285 -4.66 -17.13 1.33
N ARG A 286 -5.75 -16.94 2.07
CA ARG A 286 -7.10 -16.89 1.50
C ARG A 286 -7.30 -15.76 0.50
N GLU A 287 -6.66 -14.61 0.75
CA GLU A 287 -6.75 -13.41 -0.09
C GLU A 287 -5.65 -13.35 -1.17
N GLY A 288 -4.71 -14.30 -1.18
CA GLY A 288 -3.64 -14.37 -2.17
C GLY A 288 -2.49 -13.38 -1.92
N ALA A 289 -2.27 -13.01 -0.67
CA ALA A 289 -1.05 -12.33 -0.23
C ALA A 289 -0.03 -13.36 0.28
N ALA A 290 1.25 -13.02 0.20
CA ALA A 290 2.34 -13.78 0.78
C ALA A 290 3.03 -12.96 1.88
N THR A 291 3.25 -13.57 3.03
CA THR A 291 4.02 -12.94 4.11
C THR A 291 5.47 -12.71 3.67
N VAL A 292 6.04 -11.60 4.13
CA VAL A 292 7.46 -11.25 3.89
C VAL A 292 8.06 -10.82 5.21
N GLU A 293 9.26 -11.29 5.48
CA GLU A 293 10.04 -10.91 6.66
C GLU A 293 11.25 -10.08 6.23
N MET A 294 11.37 -8.88 6.81
CA MET A 294 12.54 -8.00 6.67
C MET A 294 12.80 -7.32 8.01
N THR A 295 14.07 -7.07 8.32
CA THR A 295 14.41 -6.16 9.41
C THR A 295 14.02 -4.71 9.04
N PRO A 296 13.89 -3.79 10.01
CA PRO A 296 13.63 -2.38 9.70
C PRO A 296 14.64 -1.77 8.71
N GLU A 297 15.92 -2.13 8.82
CA GLU A 297 16.99 -1.66 7.94
C GLU A 297 16.83 -2.23 6.51
N GLN A 298 16.51 -3.53 6.39
CA GLN A 298 16.24 -4.15 5.09
C GLN A 298 15.02 -3.53 4.44
N PHE A 299 13.97 -3.24 5.22
CA PHE A 299 12.77 -2.60 4.72
C PHE A 299 13.04 -1.14 4.30
N ALA A 300 13.85 -0.40 5.06
CA ALA A 300 14.30 0.94 4.67
C ALA A 300 15.04 0.94 3.32
N GLU A 301 15.92 -0.03 3.09
CA GLU A 301 16.66 -0.15 1.83
C GLU A 301 15.74 -0.61 0.68
N TYR A 302 14.80 -1.51 0.97
CA TYR A 302 13.77 -1.92 0.02
C TYR A 302 12.93 -0.72 -0.47
N ILE A 303 12.49 0.16 0.44
CA ILE A 303 11.75 1.39 0.08
C ILE A 303 12.57 2.26 -0.88
N LYS A 304 13.87 2.48 -0.61
CA LYS A 304 14.74 3.26 -1.50
C LYS A 304 14.87 2.63 -2.90
N THR A 305 15.02 1.32 -2.94
CA THR A 305 15.10 0.56 -4.20
C THR A 305 13.79 0.68 -4.99
N GLU A 306 12.65 0.57 -4.32
CA GLU A 306 11.34 0.73 -4.95
C GLU A 306 11.12 2.17 -5.46
N ILE A 307 11.51 3.20 -4.70
CA ILE A 307 11.45 4.61 -5.15
C ILE A 307 12.27 4.79 -6.43
N ALA A 308 13.51 4.29 -6.46
CA ALA A 308 14.38 4.40 -7.64
C ALA A 308 13.80 3.64 -8.85
N LYS A 309 13.29 2.43 -8.65
CA LYS A 309 12.66 1.59 -9.67
C LYS A 309 11.44 2.28 -10.28
N TRP A 310 10.50 2.70 -9.44
CA TRP A 310 9.24 3.29 -9.90
C TRP A 310 9.42 4.71 -10.46
N GLY A 311 10.39 5.46 -9.97
CA GLY A 311 10.79 6.74 -10.57
C GLY A 311 11.22 6.59 -12.04
N ARG A 312 11.94 5.51 -12.38
CA ARG A 312 12.29 5.19 -13.78
C ARG A 312 11.04 4.81 -14.59
N VAL A 313 10.19 3.93 -14.06
CA VAL A 313 8.96 3.49 -14.75
C VAL A 313 8.03 4.67 -15.04
N VAL A 314 7.84 5.57 -14.09
CA VAL A 314 7.02 6.78 -14.26
C VAL A 314 7.60 7.66 -15.38
N LYS A 315 8.91 7.87 -15.38
CA LYS A 315 9.59 8.70 -16.39
C LYS A 315 9.53 8.07 -17.78
N GLU A 316 9.87 6.79 -17.90
CA GLU A 316 9.90 6.06 -19.18
C GLU A 316 8.48 5.84 -19.76
N GLY A 317 7.51 5.59 -18.88
CA GLY A 317 6.10 5.43 -19.23
C GLY A 317 5.36 6.75 -19.46
N ASN A 318 6.03 7.92 -19.31
CA ASN A 318 5.42 9.25 -19.41
C ASN A 318 4.13 9.38 -18.56
N ILE A 319 4.15 8.82 -17.36
CA ILE A 319 3.02 8.79 -16.44
C ILE A 319 2.95 10.13 -15.69
N HIS A 320 1.82 10.82 -15.75
CA HIS A 320 1.62 12.11 -15.11
C HIS A 320 0.47 12.08 -14.10
N ALA A 321 0.61 12.83 -13.00
CA ALA A 321 -0.52 13.19 -12.15
C ALA A 321 -1.47 14.10 -12.95
N GLN A 322 -2.77 13.80 -12.93
CA GLN A 322 -3.80 14.65 -13.51
C GLN A 322 -4.20 15.75 -12.54
#